data_0bae3b70cb7319c2d9d162a4979e0c7e
#
_entry.id   0bae3b70cb7319c2d9d162a4979e0c7e
#
_cell.length_a   1.000
_cell.length_b   1.000
_cell.length_c   1.000
_cell.angle_alpha   90.00
_cell.angle_beta   90.00
_cell.angle_gamma   90.00
#
_symmetry.space_group_name_H-M   'P 1'
#
loop_
_entity.id
_entity.type
_entity.pdbx_description
1 polymer ?
#
loop_
_entity_poly.entity_id
_entity_poly.type
_entity_poly.pdbx_seq_one_letter_code
_entity_poly.pdbx_strand_id
1 'polypeptide(L)'
;MDSLQKAVDAQGDDSGGGSEEIYITIPEDKWDEFSNDFSVQVYNNKEDYKRNSLIVSALLALLGGVAAYFISGHALKPIREFSDKIEEVQAQNLADSRIEASKIKELNQLSVSYNKMLERLQDAFEVQRQFTANAAHELRTPLSLMQVQLDLYHSTQHPGSDADTVQMIKMLTEQNDRLGKMVKTLLDMSELQTVGRDEKIILNDLVDEVLEDLEFLAQEKNIKLIGKYKNITMIGSDILIYRLVYNLVENAIKYNHSDGQVTVNAYKNQKHIYLSVEDTGSGIPKELRERVFEPFFRVDKSRSRELGGVGLGLALVHEIVRVHDAVSALSQTLQVEQSLR
;
A
#
# COMPACT_ATOMS: atom_id res chain seq x y z
N MET A 1 76.13 27.26 -34.53
CA MET A 1 75.57 27.68 -33.23
C MET A 1 76.48 28.70 -32.51
N ASP A 2 77.80 28.52 -32.43
CA ASP A 2 78.70 29.41 -31.68
C ASP A 2 78.78 30.85 -32.22
N SER A 3 78.60 31.09 -33.51
CA SER A 3 78.64 32.44 -34.10
C SER A 3 77.36 33.26 -33.89
N LEU A 4 76.22 32.61 -33.78
CA LEU A 4 74.92 33.27 -33.48
C LEU A 4 74.84 33.65 -32.00
N GLN A 5 75.35 32.79 -31.09
CA GLN A 5 75.39 33.05 -29.66
C GLN A 5 76.29 34.27 -29.35
N LYS A 6 77.40 34.41 -30.05
CA LYS A 6 78.30 35.55 -29.92
C LYS A 6 77.74 36.88 -30.45
N ALA A 7 76.80 36.83 -31.41
CA ALA A 7 76.16 38.04 -31.94
C ALA A 7 75.06 38.56 -30.99
N VAL A 8 74.39 37.65 -30.28
CA VAL A 8 73.36 38.01 -29.29
C VAL A 8 73.99 38.56 -28.00
N ASP A 9 75.12 38.04 -27.57
CA ASP A 9 75.83 38.49 -26.35
C ASP A 9 76.50 39.84 -26.52
N ALA A 10 76.66 40.35 -27.74
CA ALA A 10 77.32 41.61 -28.01
C ALA A 10 76.43 42.89 -27.98
N GLN A 11 75.11 42.73 -27.76
CA GLN A 11 74.15 43.82 -27.81
C GLN A 11 73.27 43.97 -26.53
N GLY A 12 73.77 43.53 -25.42
CA GLY A 12 73.05 43.63 -24.13
C GLY A 12 73.66 44.79 -23.29
N ASP A 13 73.28 45.97 -23.53
CA ASP A 13 73.15 47.02 -22.51
C ASP A 13 72.46 48.29 -23.12
N ASP A 14 71.17 48.39 -22.99
CA ASP A 14 70.50 49.62 -22.72
C ASP A 14 69.08 49.43 -22.17
N SER A 15 68.81 50.01 -21.04
CA SER A 15 67.63 49.99 -20.24
C SER A 15 66.50 50.83 -20.83
N GLY A 16 65.37 50.22 -21.18
CA GLY A 16 64.14 50.94 -21.48
C GLY A 16 63.00 50.05 -21.97
N GLY A 17 61.96 49.91 -21.16
CA GLY A 17 60.79 49.02 -21.36
C GLY A 17 60.08 49.22 -22.71
N GLY A 18 60.39 48.39 -23.64
CA GLY A 18 59.72 48.18 -24.91
C GLY A 18 60.01 46.77 -25.36
N SER A 19 59.07 46.11 -26.03
CA SER A 19 59.24 44.79 -26.61
C SER A 19 60.62 44.76 -27.34
N GLU A 20 61.57 43.98 -26.79
CA GLU A 20 62.82 43.67 -27.44
C GLU A 20 62.60 42.96 -28.77
N GLU A 21 62.64 43.75 -29.86
CA GLU A 21 62.69 43.13 -31.20
C GLU A 21 64.14 42.70 -31.45
N ILE A 22 64.38 41.39 -31.41
CA ILE A 22 65.65 40.75 -31.70
C ILE A 22 65.84 40.73 -33.23
N TYR A 23 66.68 41.60 -33.76
CA TYR A 23 67.06 41.61 -35.18
C TYR A 23 68.27 40.71 -35.42
N ILE A 24 68.04 39.63 -36.18
CA ILE A 24 69.13 38.76 -36.62
C ILE A 24 69.58 39.20 -38.02
N THR A 25 70.78 39.83 -38.13
CA THR A 25 71.38 40.17 -39.42
C THR A 25 72.13 38.98 -40.00
N ILE A 26 71.62 38.42 -41.09
CA ILE A 26 72.21 37.26 -41.77
C ILE A 26 72.97 37.83 -43.00
N PRO A 27 74.28 37.46 -43.17
CA PRO A 27 75.03 37.84 -44.36
C PRO A 27 74.38 37.30 -45.61
N GLU A 28 74.44 38.07 -46.71
CA GLU A 28 73.74 37.75 -47.96
C GLU A 28 74.21 36.46 -48.60
N ASP A 29 75.50 36.15 -48.43
CA ASP A 29 76.13 34.88 -48.88
C ASP A 29 75.71 33.64 -48.08
N LYS A 30 75.06 33.77 -46.90
CA LYS A 30 74.60 32.67 -46.03
C LYS A 30 73.10 32.60 -45.94
N TRP A 31 72.39 33.50 -46.65
CA TRP A 31 70.93 33.53 -46.58
C TRP A 31 70.22 32.26 -47.04
N ASP A 32 70.70 31.67 -48.13
CA ASP A 32 70.10 30.43 -48.67
C ASP A 32 70.31 29.21 -47.74
N GLU A 33 71.46 29.12 -47.09
CA GLU A 33 71.74 28.06 -46.11
C GLU A 33 70.87 28.24 -44.86
N PHE A 34 70.77 29.46 -44.33
CA PHE A 34 69.94 29.77 -43.19
C PHE A 34 68.44 29.56 -43.49
N SER A 35 67.97 29.97 -44.64
CA SER A 35 66.58 29.83 -45.04
C SER A 35 66.20 28.35 -45.18
N ASN A 36 67.11 27.55 -45.72
CA ASN A 36 66.88 26.12 -45.86
C ASN A 36 66.89 25.40 -44.49
N ASP A 37 67.90 25.67 -43.64
CA ASP A 37 67.98 25.09 -42.28
C ASP A 37 66.79 25.51 -41.41
N PHE A 38 66.37 26.80 -41.48
CA PHE A 38 65.23 27.29 -40.74
C PHE A 38 63.93 26.62 -41.23
N SER A 39 63.76 26.47 -42.52
CA SER A 39 62.60 25.81 -43.10
C SER A 39 62.52 24.33 -42.69
N VAL A 40 63.64 23.65 -42.67
CA VAL A 40 63.72 22.25 -42.22
C VAL A 40 63.45 22.13 -40.71
N GLN A 41 63.99 23.04 -39.89
CA GLN A 41 63.72 23.04 -38.46
C GLN A 41 62.26 23.36 -38.15
N VAL A 42 61.65 24.33 -38.82
CA VAL A 42 60.21 24.65 -38.65
C VAL A 42 59.33 23.44 -39.06
N TYR A 43 59.69 22.80 -40.17
CA TYR A 43 58.98 21.60 -40.63
C TYR A 43 59.08 20.45 -39.63
N ASN A 44 60.27 20.14 -39.16
CA ASN A 44 60.50 19.05 -38.18
C ASN A 44 59.82 19.36 -36.87
N ASN A 45 59.89 20.58 -36.34
CA ASN A 45 59.21 20.99 -35.12
C ASN A 45 57.70 20.86 -35.28
N LYS A 46 57.12 21.20 -36.44
CA LYS A 46 55.68 21.05 -36.70
C LYS A 46 55.25 19.58 -36.73
N GLU A 47 56.03 18.72 -37.34
CA GLU A 47 55.77 17.25 -37.36
C GLU A 47 55.88 16.64 -35.96
N ASP A 48 56.95 17.00 -35.21
CA ASP A 48 57.14 16.54 -33.82
C ASP A 48 56.03 17.06 -32.91
N TYR A 49 55.58 18.30 -33.07
CA TYR A 49 54.46 18.85 -32.34
C TYR A 49 53.16 18.08 -32.64
N LYS A 50 52.85 17.82 -33.91
CA LYS A 50 51.68 17.05 -34.30
C LYS A 50 51.72 15.63 -33.71
N ARG A 51 52.86 14.93 -33.81
CA ARG A 51 53.06 13.58 -33.28
C ARG A 51 52.87 13.56 -31.76
N ASN A 52 53.54 14.50 -31.06
CA ASN A 52 53.43 14.58 -29.60
C ASN A 52 52.02 14.97 -29.14
N SER A 53 51.35 15.90 -29.87
CA SER A 53 49.94 16.25 -29.61
C SER A 53 49.03 15.06 -29.79
N LEU A 54 49.20 14.26 -30.83
CA LEU A 54 48.40 13.02 -31.04
C LEU A 54 48.63 12.01 -29.93
N ILE A 55 49.88 11.80 -29.51
CA ILE A 55 50.22 10.87 -28.42
C ILE A 55 49.61 11.31 -27.10
N VAL A 56 49.73 12.58 -26.75
CA VAL A 56 49.15 13.16 -25.54
C VAL A 56 47.62 13.06 -25.58
N SER A 57 47.01 13.37 -26.71
CA SER A 57 45.56 13.23 -26.87
C SER A 57 45.08 11.78 -26.75
N ALA A 58 45.79 10.84 -27.32
CA ALA A 58 45.50 9.42 -27.19
C ALA A 58 45.64 8.91 -25.75
N LEU A 59 46.67 9.34 -25.02
CA LEU A 59 46.87 9.02 -23.62
C LEU A 59 45.74 9.60 -22.73
N LEU A 60 45.36 10.85 -22.96
CA LEU A 60 44.25 11.50 -22.24
C LEU A 60 42.93 10.79 -22.51
N ALA A 61 42.67 10.41 -23.77
CA ALA A 61 41.44 9.67 -24.12
C ALA A 61 41.42 8.29 -23.45
N LEU A 62 42.54 7.60 -23.41
CA LEU A 62 42.69 6.27 -22.75
C LEU A 62 42.50 6.41 -21.23
N LEU A 63 43.15 7.36 -20.60
CA LEU A 63 43.00 7.62 -19.16
C LEU A 63 41.58 8.02 -18.82
N GLY A 64 40.95 8.90 -19.63
CA GLY A 64 39.57 9.29 -19.48
C GLY A 64 38.59 8.11 -19.64
N GLY A 65 38.82 7.24 -20.60
CA GLY A 65 38.05 6.01 -20.81
C GLY A 65 38.12 5.04 -19.65
N VAL A 66 39.37 4.80 -19.14
CA VAL A 66 39.58 3.98 -17.96
C VAL A 66 38.91 4.58 -16.72
N ALA A 67 39.07 5.86 -16.47
CA ALA A 67 38.45 6.54 -15.35
C ALA A 67 36.90 6.49 -15.45
N ALA A 68 36.36 6.73 -16.63
CA ALA A 68 34.89 6.64 -16.88
C ALA A 68 34.36 5.22 -16.65
N TYR A 69 35.09 4.20 -17.07
CA TYR A 69 34.75 2.79 -16.82
C TYR A 69 34.67 2.48 -15.32
N PHE A 70 35.68 2.85 -14.53
CA PHE A 70 35.69 2.62 -13.08
C PHE A 70 34.62 3.43 -12.35
N ILE A 71 34.46 4.72 -12.70
CA ILE A 71 33.44 5.59 -12.10
C ILE A 71 32.05 5.08 -12.41
N SER A 72 31.75 4.73 -13.67
CA SER A 72 30.46 4.18 -14.10
C SER A 72 30.14 2.87 -13.39
N GLY A 73 31.10 1.95 -13.29
CA GLY A 73 30.93 0.67 -12.58
C GLY A 73 30.61 0.87 -11.10
N HIS A 74 31.31 1.80 -10.45
CA HIS A 74 31.11 2.08 -9.02
C HIS A 74 29.81 2.85 -8.76
N ALA A 75 29.47 3.80 -9.61
CA ALA A 75 28.25 4.60 -9.49
C ALA A 75 26.96 3.80 -9.76
N LEU A 76 27.03 2.79 -10.65
CA LEU A 76 25.89 1.94 -10.98
C LEU A 76 25.71 0.73 -10.05
N LYS A 77 26.72 0.38 -9.26
CA LYS A 77 26.66 -0.76 -8.34
C LYS A 77 25.48 -0.69 -7.35
N PRO A 78 25.21 0.44 -6.66
CA PRO A 78 24.08 0.55 -5.74
C PRO A 78 22.73 0.37 -6.42
N ILE A 79 22.60 0.79 -7.68
CA ILE A 79 21.35 0.65 -8.46
C ILE A 79 21.12 -0.82 -8.83
N ARG A 80 22.18 -1.55 -9.19
CA ARG A 80 22.07 -3.00 -9.46
C ARG A 80 21.69 -3.76 -8.20
N GLU A 81 22.36 -3.52 -7.08
CA GLU A 81 22.03 -4.16 -5.80
C GLU A 81 20.59 -3.87 -5.36
N PHE A 82 20.10 -2.66 -5.65
CA PHE A 82 18.70 -2.29 -5.42
C PHE A 82 17.76 -3.08 -6.33
N SER A 83 18.07 -3.20 -7.62
CA SER A 83 17.28 -3.98 -8.59
C SER A 83 17.22 -5.46 -8.23
N ASP A 84 18.36 -6.06 -7.91
CA ASP A 84 18.47 -7.47 -7.55
C ASP A 84 17.64 -7.78 -6.29
N LYS A 85 17.69 -6.91 -5.27
CA LYS A 85 16.86 -7.05 -4.05
C LYS A 85 15.37 -6.95 -4.33
N ILE A 86 14.93 -6.09 -5.26
CA ILE A 86 13.53 -6.01 -5.66
C ILE A 86 13.07 -7.29 -6.35
N GLU A 87 13.90 -7.86 -7.21
CA GLU A 87 13.54 -9.07 -7.97
C GLU A 87 13.44 -10.32 -7.07
N GLU A 88 14.19 -10.37 -5.98
CA GLU A 88 14.15 -11.46 -5.00
C GLU A 88 12.96 -11.41 -4.03
N VAL A 89 12.15 -10.33 -4.06
CA VAL A 89 11.03 -10.16 -3.12
C VAL A 89 9.93 -11.19 -3.36
N GLN A 90 9.63 -11.95 -2.31
CA GLN A 90 8.53 -12.90 -2.25
C GLN A 90 7.75 -12.68 -0.95
N ALA A 91 6.51 -13.17 -0.92
CA ALA A 91 5.66 -13.04 0.27
C ALA A 91 6.27 -13.65 1.56
N GLN A 92 7.18 -14.62 1.41
CA GLN A 92 7.86 -15.30 2.51
C GLN A 92 9.09 -14.57 3.05
N ASN A 93 9.71 -13.67 2.26
CA ASN A 93 10.97 -13.00 2.62
C ASN A 93 10.88 -11.47 2.71
N LEU A 94 9.68 -10.91 2.82
CA LEU A 94 9.44 -9.46 2.86
C LEU A 94 10.26 -8.75 3.95
N ALA A 95 10.43 -9.37 5.13
CA ALA A 95 11.18 -8.79 6.25
C ALA A 95 12.68 -8.71 5.95
N ASP A 96 13.24 -9.72 5.25
CA ASP A 96 14.66 -9.81 4.91
C ASP A 96 15.02 -9.01 3.65
N SER A 97 14.02 -8.58 2.88
CA SER A 97 14.19 -7.82 1.63
C SER A 97 14.34 -6.32 1.84
N ARG A 98 14.48 -5.85 3.09
CA ARG A 98 14.69 -4.43 3.38
C ARG A 98 16.03 -3.94 2.83
N ILE A 99 16.02 -2.75 2.27
CA ILE A 99 17.20 -2.10 1.71
C ILE A 99 17.78 -1.14 2.75
N GLU A 100 19.09 -1.25 2.99
CA GLU A 100 19.80 -0.34 3.88
C GLU A 100 19.83 1.10 3.34
N ALA A 101 19.99 2.06 4.25
CA ALA A 101 20.08 3.47 3.88
C ALA A 101 21.30 3.72 3.00
N SER A 102 21.10 4.33 1.84
CA SER A 102 22.19 4.71 0.93
C SER A 102 22.78 6.07 1.33
N LYS A 103 24.09 6.25 1.08
CA LYS A 103 24.78 7.53 1.24
C LYS A 103 24.37 8.55 0.16
N ILE A 104 23.81 8.09 -0.95
CA ILE A 104 23.31 8.90 -2.06
C ILE A 104 21.89 9.32 -1.73
N LYS A 105 21.63 10.63 -1.66
CA LYS A 105 20.35 11.19 -1.18
C LYS A 105 19.12 10.65 -1.95
N GLU A 106 19.22 10.57 -3.28
CA GLU A 106 18.16 10.12 -4.16
C GLU A 106 17.85 8.63 -3.96
N LEU A 107 18.89 7.81 -3.84
CA LEU A 107 18.76 6.38 -3.55
C LEU A 107 18.25 6.13 -2.12
N ASN A 108 18.64 6.97 -1.15
CA ASN A 108 18.13 6.87 0.20
C ASN A 108 16.61 7.14 0.26
N GLN A 109 16.15 8.15 -0.46
CA GLN A 109 14.71 8.45 -0.54
C GLN A 109 13.92 7.30 -1.18
N LEU A 110 14.50 6.69 -2.22
CA LEU A 110 13.93 5.51 -2.87
C LEU A 110 13.90 4.31 -1.92
N SER A 111 14.99 4.03 -1.19
CA SER A 111 15.07 2.97 -0.18
C SER A 111 14.02 3.14 0.93
N VAL A 112 13.83 4.36 1.43
CA VAL A 112 12.80 4.66 2.44
C VAL A 112 11.40 4.40 1.89
N SER A 113 11.11 4.86 0.67
CA SER A 113 9.79 4.64 0.04
C SER A 113 9.52 3.16 -0.23
N TYR A 114 10.54 2.43 -0.68
CA TYR A 114 10.49 1.00 -0.91
C TYR A 114 10.25 0.22 0.40
N ASN A 115 11.03 0.49 1.44
CA ASN A 115 10.86 -0.15 2.74
C ASN A 115 9.47 0.10 3.34
N LYS A 116 8.92 1.32 3.17
CA LYS A 116 7.55 1.62 3.59
C LYS A 116 6.50 0.85 2.78
N MET A 117 6.75 0.63 1.49
CA MET A 117 5.89 -0.24 0.66
C MET A 117 5.96 -1.70 1.13
N LEU A 118 7.17 -2.23 1.42
CA LEU A 118 7.33 -3.58 1.95
C LEU A 118 6.62 -3.76 3.30
N GLU A 119 6.72 -2.79 4.20
CA GLU A 119 6.02 -2.81 5.49
C GLU A 119 4.51 -2.91 5.31
N ARG A 120 3.93 -2.07 4.45
CA ARG A 120 2.49 -2.14 4.12
C ARG A 120 2.09 -3.47 3.49
N LEU A 121 2.96 -4.03 2.65
CA LEU A 121 2.72 -5.32 2.01
C LEU A 121 2.78 -6.46 3.03
N GLN A 122 3.75 -6.42 3.95
CA GLN A 122 3.88 -7.36 5.04
C GLN A 122 2.66 -7.35 5.96
N ASP A 123 2.22 -6.16 6.37
CA ASP A 123 1.00 -5.99 7.19
C ASP A 123 -0.23 -6.56 6.48
N ALA A 124 -0.38 -6.29 5.17
CA ALA A 124 -1.48 -6.81 4.36
C ALA A 124 -1.46 -8.35 4.28
N PHE A 125 -0.30 -8.97 4.08
CA PHE A 125 -0.16 -10.42 4.06
C PHE A 125 -0.43 -11.05 5.43
N GLU A 126 0.01 -10.43 6.52
CA GLU A 126 -0.26 -10.96 7.87
C GLU A 126 -1.76 -10.91 8.20
N VAL A 127 -2.43 -9.81 7.88
CA VAL A 127 -3.90 -9.67 7.98
C VAL A 127 -4.59 -10.73 7.13
N GLN A 128 -4.17 -10.91 5.89
CA GLN A 128 -4.72 -11.93 4.98
C GLN A 128 -4.53 -13.34 5.51
N ARG A 129 -3.34 -13.66 6.03
CA ARG A 129 -3.02 -14.98 6.60
C ARG A 129 -3.87 -15.27 7.83
N GLN A 130 -3.99 -14.29 8.73
CA GLN A 130 -4.80 -14.40 9.93
C GLN A 130 -6.28 -14.54 9.59
N PHE A 131 -6.77 -13.78 8.62
CA PHE A 131 -8.14 -13.93 8.09
C PHE A 131 -8.42 -15.34 7.59
N THR A 132 -7.54 -15.89 6.75
CA THR A 132 -7.70 -17.22 6.17
C THR A 132 -7.66 -18.31 7.25
N ALA A 133 -6.73 -18.20 8.22
CA ALA A 133 -6.63 -19.14 9.32
C ALA A 133 -7.88 -19.12 10.21
N ASN A 134 -8.38 -17.92 10.55
CA ASN A 134 -9.59 -17.75 11.34
C ASN A 134 -10.83 -18.28 10.60
N ALA A 135 -10.94 -18.00 9.29
CA ALA A 135 -12.03 -18.55 8.46
C ALA A 135 -12.02 -20.08 8.47
N ALA A 136 -10.86 -20.69 8.27
CA ALA A 136 -10.74 -22.16 8.31
C ALA A 136 -11.13 -22.73 9.68
N HIS A 137 -10.76 -22.08 10.78
CA HIS A 137 -11.15 -22.52 12.14
C HIS A 137 -12.65 -22.38 12.38
N GLU A 138 -13.24 -21.25 12.01
CA GLU A 138 -14.68 -20.99 12.22
C GLU A 138 -15.57 -21.85 11.31
N LEU A 139 -15.07 -22.29 10.13
CA LEU A 139 -15.74 -23.26 9.26
C LEU A 139 -15.63 -24.70 9.80
N ARG A 140 -14.47 -25.09 10.32
CA ARG A 140 -14.23 -26.44 10.84
C ARG A 140 -15.14 -26.78 12.01
N THR A 141 -15.38 -25.85 12.93
CA THR A 141 -16.16 -26.08 14.14
C THR A 141 -17.60 -26.55 13.84
N PRO A 142 -18.43 -25.84 13.05
CA PRO A 142 -19.79 -26.31 12.73
C PRO A 142 -19.78 -27.61 11.93
N LEU A 143 -18.82 -27.80 11.01
CA LEU A 143 -18.68 -29.04 10.26
C LEU A 143 -18.41 -30.25 11.19
N SER A 144 -17.47 -30.07 12.15
CA SER A 144 -17.17 -31.14 13.13
C SER A 144 -18.37 -31.44 14.03
N LEU A 145 -19.14 -30.41 14.44
CA LEU A 145 -20.36 -30.62 15.23
C LEU A 145 -21.42 -31.40 14.45
N MET A 146 -21.65 -31.06 13.17
CA MET A 146 -22.56 -31.80 12.31
C MET A 146 -22.10 -33.26 12.13
N GLN A 147 -20.80 -33.50 11.92
CA GLN A 147 -20.24 -34.84 11.79
C GLN A 147 -20.46 -35.66 13.07
N VAL A 148 -20.14 -35.11 14.24
CA VAL A 148 -20.36 -35.80 15.53
C VAL A 148 -21.83 -36.14 15.74
N GLN A 149 -22.77 -35.29 15.38
CA GLN A 149 -24.20 -35.56 15.49
C GLN A 149 -24.65 -36.69 14.56
N LEU A 150 -24.15 -36.71 13.32
CA LEU A 150 -24.40 -37.78 12.36
C LEU A 150 -23.82 -39.11 12.84
N ASP A 151 -22.57 -39.10 13.35
CA ASP A 151 -21.90 -40.29 13.85
C ASP A 151 -22.63 -40.87 15.09
N LEU A 152 -23.10 -39.99 15.99
CA LEU A 152 -23.91 -40.39 17.14
C LEU A 152 -25.23 -41.04 16.71
N TYR A 153 -25.91 -40.44 15.72
CA TYR A 153 -27.13 -41.01 15.16
C TYR A 153 -26.92 -42.40 14.52
N HIS A 154 -25.82 -42.56 13.79
CA HIS A 154 -25.48 -43.85 13.19
C HIS A 154 -25.02 -44.90 14.20
N SER A 155 -24.42 -44.50 15.32
CA SER A 155 -23.92 -45.43 16.34
C SER A 155 -25.01 -45.93 17.31
N THR A 156 -26.11 -45.23 17.45
CA THR A 156 -27.27 -45.65 18.24
C THR A 156 -28.04 -46.72 17.49
N GLN A 157 -27.94 -47.99 17.96
CA GLN A 157 -28.62 -49.17 17.36
C GLN A 157 -30.14 -49.14 17.47
N HIS A 158 -30.71 -48.14 18.11
CA HIS A 158 -32.16 -47.91 18.17
C HIS A 158 -32.43 -46.55 17.54
N PRO A 159 -33.37 -46.45 16.59
CA PRO A 159 -33.84 -45.14 16.17
C PRO A 159 -34.34 -44.41 17.44
N GLY A 160 -33.68 -43.31 17.77
CA GLY A 160 -34.08 -42.45 18.89
C GLY A 160 -35.56 -42.09 18.79
N SER A 161 -36.13 -41.59 19.85
CA SER A 161 -37.51 -41.07 19.79
C SER A 161 -37.64 -40.05 18.64
N ASP A 162 -38.84 -39.89 18.09
CA ASP A 162 -39.10 -38.85 17.09
C ASP A 162 -38.60 -37.47 17.57
N ALA A 163 -38.63 -37.25 18.88
CA ALA A 163 -38.11 -36.04 19.51
C ALA A 163 -36.60 -35.87 19.35
N ASP A 164 -35.80 -36.94 19.52
CA ASP A 164 -34.32 -36.90 19.35
C ASP A 164 -33.95 -36.63 17.90
N THR A 165 -34.67 -37.23 16.96
CA THR A 165 -34.49 -37.03 15.53
C THR A 165 -34.81 -35.56 15.14
N VAL A 166 -35.90 -35.01 15.64
CA VAL A 166 -36.31 -33.62 15.41
C VAL A 166 -35.25 -32.65 15.98
N GLN A 167 -34.73 -32.94 17.19
CA GLN A 167 -33.67 -32.10 17.79
C GLN A 167 -32.37 -32.15 16.98
N MET A 168 -31.98 -33.33 16.51
CA MET A 168 -30.80 -33.48 15.64
C MET A 168 -30.96 -32.66 14.33
N ILE A 169 -32.09 -32.83 13.64
CA ILE A 169 -32.37 -32.08 12.40
C ILE A 169 -32.32 -30.57 12.65
N LYS A 170 -32.89 -30.11 13.76
CA LYS A 170 -32.83 -28.68 14.14
C LYS A 170 -31.41 -28.21 14.30
N MET A 171 -30.56 -28.95 15.04
CA MET A 171 -29.13 -28.59 15.22
C MET A 171 -28.36 -28.58 13.90
N LEU A 172 -28.58 -29.58 13.02
CA LEU A 172 -27.96 -29.63 11.70
C LEU A 172 -28.37 -28.42 10.84
N THR A 173 -29.64 -28.06 10.86
CA THR A 173 -30.18 -26.88 10.14
C THR A 173 -29.53 -25.60 10.66
N GLU A 174 -29.46 -25.41 11.98
CA GLU A 174 -28.84 -24.24 12.60
C GLU A 174 -27.34 -24.11 12.22
N GLN A 175 -26.60 -25.23 12.19
CA GLN A 175 -25.19 -25.21 11.78
C GLN A 175 -25.04 -24.94 10.27
N ASN A 176 -25.94 -25.48 9.44
CA ASN A 176 -25.93 -25.22 8.01
C ASN A 176 -26.22 -23.74 7.70
N ASP A 177 -27.23 -23.15 8.35
CA ASP A 177 -27.57 -21.71 8.20
C ASP A 177 -26.42 -20.81 8.64
N ARG A 178 -25.73 -21.18 9.73
CA ARG A 178 -24.55 -20.49 10.19
C ARG A 178 -23.41 -20.54 9.16
N LEU A 179 -23.14 -21.71 8.58
CA LEU A 179 -22.16 -21.87 7.51
C LEU A 179 -22.55 -21.03 6.28
N GLY A 180 -23.80 -21.08 5.87
CA GLY A 180 -24.33 -20.30 4.74
C GLY A 180 -24.10 -18.79 4.92
N LYS A 181 -24.43 -18.26 6.11
CA LYS A 181 -24.19 -16.86 6.46
C LYS A 181 -22.70 -16.51 6.42
N MET A 182 -21.84 -17.39 6.94
CA MET A 182 -20.39 -17.20 6.94
C MET A 182 -19.83 -17.15 5.51
N VAL A 183 -20.16 -18.13 4.68
CA VAL A 183 -19.72 -18.19 3.28
C VAL A 183 -20.19 -16.97 2.51
N LYS A 184 -21.45 -16.56 2.69
CA LYS A 184 -22.00 -15.35 2.06
C LYS A 184 -21.18 -14.10 2.44
N THR A 185 -20.91 -13.91 3.74
CA THR A 185 -20.15 -12.73 4.19
C THR A 185 -18.70 -12.76 3.68
N LEU A 186 -18.06 -13.93 3.59
CA LEU A 186 -16.72 -14.08 3.02
C LEU A 186 -16.69 -13.73 1.53
N LEU A 187 -17.71 -14.15 0.76
CA LEU A 187 -17.86 -13.77 -0.64
C LEU A 187 -18.09 -12.26 -0.77
N ASP A 188 -18.99 -11.69 0.05
CA ASP A 188 -19.23 -10.27 0.09
C ASP A 188 -17.93 -9.47 0.32
N MET A 189 -17.09 -9.91 1.25
CA MET A 189 -15.77 -9.28 1.50
C MET A 189 -14.80 -9.42 0.33
N SER A 190 -14.84 -10.54 -0.40
CA SER A 190 -13.99 -10.76 -1.57
C SER A 190 -14.39 -9.87 -2.76
N GLU A 191 -15.66 -9.59 -2.92
CA GLU A 191 -16.23 -8.83 -4.05
C GLU A 191 -16.17 -7.30 -3.86
N LEU A 192 -15.89 -6.79 -2.65
CA LEU A 192 -15.93 -5.37 -2.33
C LEU A 192 -15.10 -4.49 -3.27
N GLN A 193 -14.00 -5.00 -3.81
CA GLN A 193 -13.12 -4.22 -4.69
C GLN A 193 -13.61 -4.15 -6.14
N THR A 194 -14.46 -5.06 -6.56
CA THR A 194 -14.95 -5.19 -7.94
C THR A 194 -16.29 -4.50 -8.19
N VAL A 195 -17.04 -4.20 -7.12
CA VAL A 195 -18.35 -3.55 -7.20
C VAL A 195 -18.20 -2.07 -7.56
N GLY A 196 -18.96 -1.60 -8.57
CA GLY A 196 -19.05 -0.19 -8.96
C GLY A 196 -19.57 0.68 -7.81
N ARG A 197 -19.11 1.94 -7.75
CA ARG A 197 -19.42 2.89 -6.64
C ARG A 197 -19.79 4.27 -7.16
N ASP A 198 -20.36 4.33 -8.33
CA ASP A 198 -20.73 5.54 -9.07
C ASP A 198 -22.26 5.76 -9.18
N GLU A 199 -23.03 4.95 -8.45
CA GLU A 199 -24.49 5.04 -8.43
C GLU A 199 -24.95 6.19 -7.54
N LYS A 200 -26.07 6.80 -7.94
CA LYS A 200 -26.75 7.82 -7.14
C LYS A 200 -27.74 7.15 -6.19
N ILE A 201 -27.44 7.20 -4.90
CA ILE A 201 -28.21 6.55 -3.84
C ILE A 201 -29.06 7.59 -3.13
N ILE A 202 -30.35 7.30 -2.92
CA ILE A 202 -31.23 8.04 -2.03
C ILE A 202 -31.18 7.36 -0.67
N LEU A 203 -30.36 7.91 0.23
CA LEU A 203 -30.01 7.24 1.49
C LEU A 203 -31.19 6.97 2.41
N ASN A 204 -32.20 7.87 2.44
CA ASN A 204 -33.42 7.68 3.24
C ASN A 204 -34.22 6.45 2.77
N ASP A 205 -34.41 6.27 1.46
CA ASP A 205 -35.17 5.14 0.91
C ASP A 205 -34.48 3.81 1.21
N LEU A 206 -33.16 3.78 1.07
CA LEU A 206 -32.34 2.62 1.41
C LEU A 206 -32.39 2.29 2.92
N VAL A 207 -32.35 3.29 3.79
CA VAL A 207 -32.45 3.06 5.24
C VAL A 207 -33.87 2.58 5.61
N ASP A 208 -34.92 3.11 5.00
CA ASP A 208 -36.30 2.66 5.21
C ASP A 208 -36.45 1.19 4.82
N GLU A 209 -35.90 0.77 3.66
CA GLU A 209 -35.88 -0.63 3.21
C GLU A 209 -35.18 -1.55 4.24
N VAL A 210 -34.02 -1.15 4.76
CA VAL A 210 -33.32 -1.94 5.79
C VAL A 210 -34.13 -2.05 7.08
N LEU A 211 -34.79 -0.98 7.51
CA LEU A 211 -35.60 -1.01 8.72
C LEU A 211 -36.83 -1.90 8.54
N GLU A 212 -37.44 -1.90 7.36
CA GLU A 212 -38.57 -2.81 7.02
C GLU A 212 -38.12 -4.27 7.03
N ASP A 213 -36.97 -4.60 6.42
CA ASP A 213 -36.42 -5.96 6.38
C ASP A 213 -36.07 -6.51 7.77
N LEU A 214 -35.69 -5.63 8.70
CA LEU A 214 -35.30 -6.00 10.06
C LEU A 214 -36.44 -5.84 11.09
N GLU A 215 -37.61 -5.36 10.69
CA GLU A 215 -38.77 -5.12 11.56
C GLU A 215 -39.18 -6.41 12.31
N PHE A 216 -39.26 -7.54 11.60
CA PHE A 216 -39.61 -8.83 12.22
C PHE A 216 -38.60 -9.23 13.32
N LEU A 217 -37.30 -9.09 13.07
CA LEU A 217 -36.25 -9.39 14.05
C LEU A 217 -36.33 -8.47 15.28
N ALA A 218 -36.67 -7.19 15.08
CA ALA A 218 -36.85 -6.23 16.15
C ALA A 218 -38.09 -6.54 16.99
N GLN A 219 -39.18 -6.93 16.36
CA GLN A 219 -40.43 -7.31 17.04
C GLN A 219 -40.27 -8.54 17.94
N GLU A 220 -39.48 -9.56 17.57
CA GLU A 220 -39.19 -10.71 18.41
C GLU A 220 -38.59 -10.34 19.77
N LYS A 221 -37.89 -9.23 19.86
CA LYS A 221 -37.30 -8.69 21.09
C LYS A 221 -38.00 -7.46 21.65
N ASN A 222 -39.11 -7.08 21.02
CA ASN A 222 -39.85 -5.87 21.38
C ASN A 222 -39.00 -4.58 21.28
N ILE A 223 -38.11 -4.52 20.28
CA ILE A 223 -37.20 -3.38 20.05
C ILE A 223 -37.86 -2.38 19.11
N LYS A 224 -37.80 -1.10 19.46
CA LYS A 224 -38.33 -0.03 18.63
C LYS A 224 -37.28 0.44 17.63
N LEU A 225 -37.57 0.36 16.33
CA LEU A 225 -36.75 0.95 15.27
C LEU A 225 -37.21 2.40 14.98
N ILE A 226 -36.25 3.32 14.89
CA ILE A 226 -36.53 4.76 14.65
C ILE A 226 -35.55 5.27 13.59
N GLY A 227 -36.11 5.81 12.49
CA GLY A 227 -35.39 6.57 11.50
C GLY A 227 -35.42 8.08 11.79
N LYS A 228 -34.28 8.76 11.75
CA LYS A 228 -34.15 10.21 11.90
C LYS A 228 -33.25 10.77 10.80
N TYR A 229 -33.78 10.99 9.63
CA TYR A 229 -33.04 11.48 8.47
C TYR A 229 -33.88 12.43 7.63
N LYS A 230 -33.21 13.22 6.80
CA LYS A 230 -33.82 14.05 5.75
C LYS A 230 -33.43 13.46 4.41
N ASN A 231 -33.99 13.98 3.32
CA ASN A 231 -33.60 13.58 1.97
C ASN A 231 -32.10 13.84 1.73
N ILE A 232 -31.31 12.77 1.69
CA ILE A 232 -29.89 12.79 1.47
C ILE A 232 -29.61 11.94 0.24
N THR A 233 -28.85 12.51 -0.68
CA THR A 233 -28.32 11.79 -1.84
C THR A 233 -26.81 11.70 -1.73
N MET A 234 -26.26 10.51 -1.98
CA MET A 234 -24.83 10.25 -2.03
C MET A 234 -24.46 9.50 -3.32
N ILE A 235 -23.17 9.46 -3.62
CA ILE A 235 -22.61 8.60 -4.68
C ILE A 235 -21.93 7.43 -4.00
N GLY A 236 -22.18 6.21 -4.47
CA GLY A 236 -21.62 5.01 -3.91
C GLY A 236 -22.13 3.74 -4.59
N SER A 237 -22.03 2.61 -3.93
CA SER A 237 -22.66 1.36 -4.32
C SER A 237 -23.90 1.12 -3.46
N ASP A 238 -25.07 1.06 -4.07
CA ASP A 238 -26.35 0.83 -3.39
C ASP A 238 -26.29 -0.44 -2.55
N ILE A 239 -25.86 -1.55 -3.16
CA ILE A 239 -25.76 -2.84 -2.50
C ILE A 239 -24.78 -2.85 -1.31
N LEU A 240 -23.66 -2.11 -1.38
CA LEU A 240 -22.69 -2.05 -0.29
C LEU A 240 -23.19 -1.17 0.85
N ILE A 241 -23.82 -0.03 0.55
CA ILE A 241 -24.41 0.84 1.58
C ILE A 241 -25.59 0.15 2.27
N TYR A 242 -26.44 -0.57 1.51
CA TYR A 242 -27.48 -1.43 2.10
C TYR A 242 -26.88 -2.43 3.09
N ARG A 243 -25.84 -3.19 2.69
CA ARG A 243 -25.15 -4.16 3.57
C ARG A 243 -24.53 -3.51 4.80
N LEU A 244 -23.99 -2.31 4.66
CA LEU A 244 -23.43 -1.55 5.78
C LEU A 244 -24.52 -1.23 6.80
N VAL A 245 -25.62 -0.62 6.37
CA VAL A 245 -26.73 -0.25 7.25
C VAL A 245 -27.36 -1.49 7.87
N TYR A 246 -27.62 -2.52 7.08
CA TYR A 246 -28.17 -3.79 7.53
C TYR A 246 -27.32 -4.43 8.65
N ASN A 247 -26.00 -4.55 8.48
CA ASN A 247 -25.11 -5.12 9.50
C ASN A 247 -25.07 -4.30 10.78
N LEU A 248 -25.13 -2.96 10.68
CA LEU A 248 -25.17 -2.09 11.84
C LEU A 248 -26.46 -2.25 12.63
N VAL A 249 -27.62 -2.19 11.94
CA VAL A 249 -28.93 -2.29 12.57
C VAL A 249 -29.15 -3.70 13.11
N GLU A 250 -28.79 -4.75 12.37
CA GLU A 250 -28.86 -6.13 12.84
C GLU A 250 -28.05 -6.35 14.13
N ASN A 251 -26.82 -5.82 14.21
CA ASN A 251 -26.01 -5.88 15.41
C ASN A 251 -26.66 -5.09 16.57
N ALA A 252 -27.19 -3.90 16.30
CA ALA A 252 -27.89 -3.08 17.29
C ALA A 252 -29.13 -3.78 17.87
N ILE A 253 -29.83 -4.58 17.07
CA ILE A 253 -30.96 -5.42 17.52
C ILE A 253 -30.45 -6.64 18.31
N LYS A 254 -29.45 -7.36 17.79
CA LYS A 254 -28.92 -8.59 18.41
C LYS A 254 -28.38 -8.36 19.82
N TYR A 255 -27.64 -7.29 20.02
CA TYR A 255 -26.95 -6.98 21.28
C TYR A 255 -27.73 -6.02 22.19
N ASN A 256 -28.97 -5.69 21.81
CA ASN A 256 -29.90 -4.92 22.63
C ASN A 256 -30.55 -5.77 23.73
N HIS A 257 -31.12 -5.11 24.71
CA HIS A 257 -32.06 -5.70 25.68
C HIS A 257 -33.51 -5.64 25.14
N SER A 258 -34.37 -6.47 25.70
CA SER A 258 -35.82 -6.42 25.39
C SER A 258 -36.36 -5.05 25.77
N ASP A 259 -37.35 -4.58 25.01
CA ASP A 259 -37.97 -3.23 25.14
C ASP A 259 -36.98 -2.08 24.88
N GLY A 260 -35.86 -2.37 24.19
CA GLY A 260 -34.85 -1.40 23.81
C GLY A 260 -35.25 -0.58 22.56
N GLN A 261 -34.31 0.25 22.14
CA GLN A 261 -34.48 1.11 20.95
C GLN A 261 -33.25 1.08 20.09
N VAL A 262 -33.41 1.13 18.77
CA VAL A 262 -32.40 1.38 17.78
C VAL A 262 -32.75 2.60 16.97
N THR A 263 -31.88 3.58 16.89
CA THR A 263 -32.10 4.82 16.13
C THR A 263 -31.06 4.95 15.03
N VAL A 264 -31.54 5.06 13.80
CA VAL A 264 -30.68 5.37 12.64
C VAL A 264 -30.78 6.85 12.35
N ASN A 265 -29.66 7.57 12.44
CA ASN A 265 -29.62 8.98 12.09
C ASN A 265 -28.78 9.16 10.82
N ALA A 266 -29.28 9.99 9.90
CA ALA A 266 -28.48 10.45 8.78
C ALA A 266 -28.67 11.96 8.60
N TYR A 267 -27.55 12.66 8.43
CA TYR A 267 -27.54 14.08 8.17
C TYR A 267 -26.36 14.48 7.27
N LYS A 268 -26.51 15.60 6.60
CA LYS A 268 -25.49 16.14 5.70
C LYS A 268 -25.11 17.54 6.16
N ASN A 269 -23.81 17.79 6.24
CA ASN A 269 -23.26 19.13 6.35
C ASN A 269 -22.67 19.58 4.98
N GLN A 270 -21.97 20.71 4.95
CA GLN A 270 -21.40 21.26 3.71
C GLN A 270 -20.34 20.35 3.05
N LYS A 271 -19.71 19.45 3.80
CA LYS A 271 -18.56 18.66 3.33
C LYS A 271 -18.77 17.14 3.42
N HIS A 272 -19.59 16.69 4.37
CA HIS A 272 -19.68 15.27 4.70
C HIS A 272 -21.14 14.83 4.88
N ILE A 273 -21.37 13.56 4.63
CA ILE A 273 -22.59 12.84 4.98
C ILE A 273 -22.26 11.98 6.20
N TYR A 274 -23.10 12.03 7.21
CA TYR A 274 -23.00 11.27 8.44
C TYR A 274 -24.14 10.28 8.52
N LEU A 275 -23.80 9.02 8.79
CA LEU A 275 -24.74 7.96 9.11
C LEU A 275 -24.35 7.39 10.48
N SER A 276 -25.31 7.30 11.40
CA SER A 276 -25.06 6.69 12.71
C SER A 276 -26.19 5.77 13.11
N VAL A 277 -25.85 4.68 13.79
CA VAL A 277 -26.77 3.74 14.39
C VAL A 277 -26.53 3.76 15.90
N GLU A 278 -27.54 4.12 16.65
CA GLU A 278 -27.53 4.21 18.11
C GLU A 278 -28.42 3.12 18.69
N ASP A 279 -27.93 2.39 19.68
CA ASP A 279 -28.69 1.37 20.41
C ASP A 279 -28.67 1.62 21.92
N THR A 280 -29.65 1.04 22.61
CA THR A 280 -29.74 1.06 24.07
C THR A 280 -29.17 -0.21 24.72
N GLY A 281 -28.40 -1.00 23.98
CA GLY A 281 -27.89 -2.31 24.41
C GLY A 281 -26.74 -2.26 25.40
N SER A 282 -26.03 -3.39 25.49
CA SER A 282 -24.96 -3.56 26.49
C SER A 282 -23.69 -2.73 26.20
N GLY A 283 -23.59 -2.12 25.02
CA GLY A 283 -22.44 -1.35 24.59
C GLY A 283 -21.16 -2.17 24.40
N ILE A 284 -20.08 -1.49 24.02
CA ILE A 284 -18.75 -2.09 23.79
C ILE A 284 -17.75 -1.44 24.72
N PRO A 285 -16.99 -2.24 25.52
CA PRO A 285 -15.91 -1.73 26.38
C PRO A 285 -14.91 -0.91 25.57
N LYS A 286 -14.39 0.18 26.17
CA LYS A 286 -13.51 1.12 25.47
C LYS A 286 -12.28 0.45 24.87
N GLU A 287 -11.71 -0.52 25.59
CA GLU A 287 -10.50 -1.25 25.24
C GLU A 287 -10.67 -2.17 24.03
N LEU A 288 -11.94 -2.51 23.69
CA LEU A 288 -12.27 -3.43 22.60
C LEU A 288 -12.82 -2.72 21.34
N ARG A 289 -13.04 -1.40 21.40
CA ARG A 289 -13.69 -0.64 20.31
C ARG A 289 -12.94 -0.65 18.98
N GLU A 290 -11.64 -0.71 19.01
CA GLU A 290 -10.83 -0.86 17.78
C GLU A 290 -10.86 -2.31 17.28
N ARG A 291 -10.84 -3.26 18.21
CA ARG A 291 -10.77 -4.67 17.88
C ARG A 291 -12.06 -5.27 17.35
N VAL A 292 -13.22 -4.67 17.61
CA VAL A 292 -14.49 -5.21 17.11
C VAL A 292 -14.64 -5.13 15.59
N PHE A 293 -13.76 -4.37 14.93
CA PHE A 293 -13.64 -4.35 13.47
C PHE A 293 -12.71 -5.43 12.91
N GLU A 294 -11.95 -6.13 13.77
CA GLU A 294 -11.12 -7.25 13.34
C GLU A 294 -12.03 -8.43 12.91
N PRO A 295 -11.76 -9.06 11.76
CA PRO A 295 -12.52 -10.23 11.33
C PRO A 295 -12.51 -11.35 12.38
N PHE A 296 -13.68 -11.96 12.64
CA PHE A 296 -13.89 -13.03 13.62
C PHE A 296 -13.73 -12.62 15.09
N PHE A 297 -13.47 -11.34 15.37
CA PHE A 297 -13.40 -10.86 16.74
C PHE A 297 -14.80 -10.80 17.38
N ARG A 298 -14.85 -11.13 18.67
CA ARG A 298 -16.07 -11.12 19.49
C ARG A 298 -15.73 -10.69 20.90
N VAL A 299 -16.53 -9.79 21.47
CA VAL A 299 -16.40 -9.33 22.86
C VAL A 299 -16.63 -10.49 23.85
N ASP A 300 -17.66 -11.30 23.60
CA ASP A 300 -17.99 -12.49 24.38
C ASP A 300 -18.25 -13.66 23.41
N LYS A 301 -17.37 -14.68 23.46
CA LYS A 301 -17.44 -15.85 22.60
C LYS A 301 -18.61 -16.77 22.91
N SER A 302 -19.08 -16.85 24.16
CA SER A 302 -20.17 -17.71 24.60
C SER A 302 -21.52 -17.15 24.18
N ARG A 303 -21.83 -15.94 24.59
CA ARG A 303 -23.08 -15.24 24.29
C ARG A 303 -23.28 -15.00 22.80
N SER A 304 -22.20 -14.69 22.10
CA SER A 304 -22.26 -14.47 20.64
C SER A 304 -22.48 -15.75 19.84
N ARG A 305 -22.13 -16.96 20.39
CA ARG A 305 -22.47 -18.23 19.76
C ARG A 305 -23.95 -18.52 19.80
N GLU A 306 -24.58 -18.26 20.92
CA GLU A 306 -26.04 -18.42 21.11
C GLU A 306 -26.83 -17.50 20.17
N LEU A 307 -26.31 -16.29 19.93
CA LEU A 307 -26.90 -15.32 19.01
C LEU A 307 -26.53 -15.52 17.53
N GLY A 308 -25.83 -16.62 17.19
CA GLY A 308 -25.47 -16.98 15.79
C GLY A 308 -24.45 -16.06 15.12
N GLY A 309 -23.80 -15.15 15.86
CA GLY A 309 -22.84 -14.20 15.30
C GLY A 309 -21.49 -14.87 14.94
N VAL A 310 -20.92 -14.58 13.78
CA VAL A 310 -19.62 -15.06 13.30
C VAL A 310 -18.47 -14.09 13.58
N GLY A 311 -18.78 -12.82 13.89
CA GLY A 311 -17.79 -11.79 14.08
C GLY A 311 -17.25 -11.19 12.76
N LEU A 312 -18.03 -11.29 11.68
CA LEU A 312 -17.66 -10.74 10.36
C LEU A 312 -18.44 -9.47 10.01
N GLY A 313 -19.58 -9.21 10.64
CA GLY A 313 -20.46 -8.08 10.25
C GLY A 313 -19.81 -6.71 10.40
N LEU A 314 -19.17 -6.41 11.54
CA LEU A 314 -18.46 -5.14 11.73
C LEU A 314 -17.17 -5.05 10.92
N ALA A 315 -16.48 -6.17 10.66
CA ALA A 315 -15.35 -6.20 9.75
C ALA A 315 -15.79 -5.85 8.31
N LEU A 316 -16.92 -6.38 7.85
CA LEU A 316 -17.51 -6.02 6.56
C LEU A 316 -17.88 -4.53 6.50
N VAL A 317 -18.50 -3.99 7.57
CA VAL A 317 -18.80 -2.55 7.68
C VAL A 317 -17.53 -1.72 7.53
N HIS A 318 -16.44 -2.09 8.22
CA HIS A 318 -15.16 -1.40 8.14
C HIS A 318 -14.57 -1.40 6.73
N GLU A 319 -14.60 -2.53 6.05
CA GLU A 319 -14.13 -2.65 4.66
C GLU A 319 -15.01 -1.86 3.67
N ILE A 320 -16.34 -1.87 3.83
CA ILE A 320 -17.25 -1.05 3.00
C ILE A 320 -16.94 0.45 3.18
N VAL A 321 -16.74 0.89 4.42
CA VAL A 321 -16.35 2.28 4.72
C VAL A 321 -15.02 2.63 4.05
N ARG A 322 -14.03 1.74 4.14
CA ARG A 322 -12.69 1.92 3.55
C ARG A 322 -12.74 2.06 2.03
N VAL A 323 -13.54 1.23 1.34
CA VAL A 323 -13.64 1.29 -0.12
C VAL A 323 -14.45 2.49 -0.63
N HIS A 324 -15.22 3.15 0.24
CA HIS A 324 -15.92 4.41 -0.05
C HIS A 324 -15.13 5.66 0.40
N ASP A 325 -13.83 5.52 0.76
CA ASP A 325 -13.00 6.61 1.28
C ASP A 325 -13.62 7.35 2.48
N ALA A 326 -14.38 6.62 3.30
CA ALA A 326 -15.06 7.13 4.48
C ALA A 326 -14.32 6.72 5.77
N VAL A 327 -14.72 7.27 6.90
CA VAL A 327 -14.18 6.95 8.22
C VAL A 327 -15.26 6.40 9.10
N SER A 328 -14.99 5.28 9.79
CA SER A 328 -15.87 4.74 10.83
C SER A 328 -15.29 5.01 12.21
N ALA A 329 -16.13 5.42 13.15
CA ALA A 329 -15.74 5.61 14.55
C ALA A 329 -16.81 5.04 15.49
N LEU A 330 -16.37 4.37 16.54
CA LEU A 330 -17.19 3.94 17.66
C LEU A 330 -17.03 4.94 18.79
N SER A 331 -18.14 5.65 19.11
CA SER A 331 -18.27 6.37 20.38
C SER A 331 -19.14 5.56 21.35
N GLN A 332 -20.15 6.15 21.98
CA GLN A 332 -21.28 5.38 22.53
C GLN A 332 -22.23 4.91 21.40
N THR A 333 -22.00 5.38 20.17
CA THR A 333 -22.77 5.21 18.96
C THR A 333 -21.79 4.95 17.82
N LEU A 334 -22.07 4.00 16.94
CA LEU A 334 -21.26 3.79 15.74
C LEU A 334 -21.62 4.87 14.72
N GLN A 335 -20.61 5.63 14.30
CA GLN A 335 -20.77 6.68 13.30
C GLN A 335 -19.90 6.37 12.07
N VAL A 336 -20.45 6.61 10.89
CA VAL A 336 -19.75 6.55 9.61
C VAL A 336 -19.79 7.94 8.98
N GLU A 337 -18.64 8.46 8.63
CA GLU A 337 -18.48 9.77 8.00
C GLU A 337 -17.88 9.59 6.60
N GLN A 338 -18.57 10.11 5.59
CA GLN A 338 -18.07 10.12 4.20
C GLN A 338 -17.80 11.56 3.75
N SER A 339 -16.60 11.79 3.22
CA SER A 339 -16.23 13.05 2.59
C SER A 339 -16.95 13.19 1.25
N LEU A 340 -17.60 14.33 1.04
CA LEU A 340 -18.19 14.69 -0.26
C LEU A 340 -17.05 15.13 -1.20
N ARG A 341 -16.87 14.40 -2.29
CA ARG A 341 -16.06 14.83 -3.45
C ARG A 341 -16.94 15.40 -4.53
#